data_8e891761b07914bac9d1c0d5a1cd142e
#
_entry.id   8e891761b07914bac9d1c0d5a1cd142e
#
_cell.length_a   1.000
_cell.length_b   1.000
_cell.length_c   1.000
_cell.angle_alpha   90.00
_cell.angle_beta   90.00
_cell.angle_gamma   90.00
#
_symmetry.space_group_name_H-M   'P 1'
#
loop_
_entity.id
_entity.type
_entity.pdbx_description
1 polymer ?
#
loop_
_entity_poly.entity_id
_entity_poly.type
_entity_poly.pdbx_seq_one_letter_code
_entity_poly.pdbx_strand_id
1 'polypeptide(L)'
;MKKIFSTTMIIILFYSCGNSNQLTKNNNEIKTNYPENVVVSNQDISKNTNAFEDNLIEFNNCKINEHGKGKCKEYLSKAVCEYYGIDDLTDGQNYVKYDKIPEKLKELGSWKNIGNFNDENLKEALNCLNNLGNPVLIFNEDDSYVHVVALKPNDKLFKSGKWGNISVPSCVSYFPRRKDSFSGKGINYAFKSAKNLSIWTKK
;
A
#
# COMPACT_ATOMS: atom_id res chain seq x y z
N MET A 1 23.97 -47.05 -29.68
CA MET A 1 23.64 -45.61 -29.43
C MET A 1 22.76 -45.55 -28.19
N LYS A 2 23.32 -45.15 -27.03
CA LYS A 2 22.57 -45.00 -25.77
C LYS A 2 22.12 -43.55 -25.63
N LYS A 3 20.80 -43.32 -25.59
CA LYS A 3 20.23 -42.01 -25.32
C LYS A 3 20.22 -41.79 -23.80
N ILE A 4 20.93 -40.76 -23.35
CA ILE A 4 20.95 -40.32 -21.96
C ILE A 4 19.81 -39.28 -21.84
N PHE A 5 18.77 -39.60 -21.08
CA PHE A 5 17.74 -38.65 -20.69
C PHE A 5 18.24 -37.86 -19.46
N SER A 6 18.53 -36.58 -19.67
CA SER A 6 18.81 -35.63 -18.57
C SER A 6 17.48 -35.14 -18.01
N THR A 7 17.19 -35.55 -16.77
CA THR A 7 16.01 -35.07 -16.02
C THR A 7 16.38 -33.76 -15.33
N THR A 8 15.96 -32.66 -15.90
CA THR A 8 16.13 -31.32 -15.28
C THR A 8 15.11 -31.18 -14.15
N MET A 9 15.60 -31.24 -12.92
CA MET A 9 14.79 -31.00 -11.71
C MET A 9 14.55 -29.48 -11.56
N ILE A 10 13.33 -29.03 -11.83
CA ILE A 10 12.92 -27.65 -11.61
C ILE A 10 12.61 -27.49 -10.12
N ILE A 11 13.49 -26.80 -9.41
CA ILE A 11 13.24 -26.38 -8.02
C ILE A 11 12.38 -25.12 -8.07
N ILE A 12 11.10 -25.28 -7.78
CA ILE A 12 10.19 -24.16 -7.60
C ILE A 12 10.40 -23.63 -6.17
N LEU A 13 11.14 -22.53 -6.04
CA LEU A 13 11.26 -21.80 -4.79
C LEU A 13 9.98 -21.01 -4.58
N PHE A 14 9.10 -21.51 -3.72
CA PHE A 14 7.99 -20.74 -3.18
C PHE A 14 8.53 -19.70 -2.20
N TYR A 15 8.66 -18.46 -2.63
CA TYR A 15 8.85 -17.34 -1.72
C TYR A 15 7.52 -17.07 -1.03
N SER A 16 7.41 -17.57 0.18
CA SER A 16 6.30 -17.28 1.08
C SER A 16 6.42 -15.85 1.61
N CYS A 17 5.39 -15.04 1.43
CA CYS A 17 5.16 -13.87 2.27
C CYS A 17 5.00 -14.40 3.70
N GLY A 18 6.01 -14.20 4.55
CA GLY A 18 6.13 -14.85 5.84
C GLY A 18 4.91 -14.64 6.73
N ASN A 19 4.25 -15.75 7.06
CA ASN A 19 3.23 -15.81 8.09
C ASN A 19 3.89 -16.34 9.37
N SER A 20 4.07 -15.48 10.37
CA SER A 20 4.48 -15.91 11.70
C SER A 20 3.41 -15.54 12.74
N ASN A 21 2.35 -16.32 12.79
CA ASN A 21 1.47 -16.37 13.96
C ASN A 21 1.60 -17.74 14.61
N GLN A 22 2.47 -17.86 15.59
CA GLN A 22 2.40 -18.93 16.59
C GLN A 22 1.88 -18.33 17.90
N LEU A 23 0.63 -18.65 18.21
CA LEU A 23 0.06 -18.49 19.54
C LEU A 23 0.65 -19.58 20.46
N THR A 24 1.47 -19.20 21.41
CA THR A 24 1.72 -19.99 22.61
C THR A 24 1.12 -19.28 23.82
N LYS A 25 0.03 -19.88 24.34
CA LYS A 25 -0.47 -19.57 25.68
C LYS A 25 0.52 -20.09 26.70
N ASN A 26 1.02 -19.22 27.57
CA ASN A 26 1.49 -19.62 28.89
C ASN A 26 1.04 -18.57 29.91
N ASN A 27 0.14 -19.03 30.79
CA ASN A 27 -0.23 -18.37 32.01
C ASN A 27 0.93 -18.46 33.00
N ASN A 28 1.45 -17.34 33.47
CA ASN A 28 2.04 -17.22 34.78
C ASN A 28 1.94 -15.75 35.21
N GLU A 29 1.13 -15.55 36.26
CA GLU A 29 1.03 -14.29 37.00
C GLU A 29 2.35 -13.98 37.69
N ILE A 30 2.94 -12.82 37.36
CA ILE A 30 3.92 -12.13 38.23
C ILE A 30 3.38 -10.72 38.42
N LYS A 31 2.91 -10.47 39.67
CA LYS A 31 2.59 -9.12 40.13
C LYS A 31 3.89 -8.34 40.33
N THR A 32 4.11 -7.31 39.53
CA THR A 32 5.08 -6.25 39.82
C THR A 32 4.38 -4.90 39.77
N ASN A 33 4.37 -4.23 40.90
CA ASN A 33 3.92 -2.86 41.07
C ASN A 33 4.83 -1.90 40.29
N TYR A 34 4.29 -1.21 39.27
CA TYR A 34 4.88 -0.02 38.68
C TYR A 34 3.90 1.15 38.78
N PRO A 35 4.38 2.39 38.94
CA PRO A 35 3.52 3.53 39.19
C PRO A 35 2.68 3.88 37.98
N GLU A 36 1.42 4.15 38.27
CA GLU A 36 0.38 4.66 37.37
C GLU A 36 0.78 6.00 36.74
N ASN A 37 0.41 6.20 35.50
CA ASN A 37 0.35 7.42 34.70
C ASN A 37 1.44 7.61 33.63
N VAL A 38 1.33 6.82 32.53
CA VAL A 38 1.45 7.35 31.15
C VAL A 38 0.32 6.73 30.35
N VAL A 39 -0.76 7.47 30.18
CA VAL A 39 -1.80 7.14 29.20
C VAL A 39 -1.23 7.43 27.83
N VAL A 40 -0.53 6.47 27.23
CA VAL A 40 -0.31 6.43 25.79
C VAL A 40 -1.63 5.94 25.22
N SER A 41 -2.44 6.85 24.73
CA SER A 41 -3.62 6.50 23.92
C SER A 41 -3.11 5.88 22.61
N ASN A 42 -2.94 4.55 22.59
CA ASN A 42 -2.94 3.81 21.35
C ASN A 42 -4.31 4.07 20.73
N GLN A 43 -4.36 4.91 19.70
CA GLN A 43 -5.53 4.99 18.86
C GLN A 43 -5.63 3.63 18.16
N ASP A 44 -6.51 2.77 18.63
CA ASP A 44 -6.92 1.56 17.90
C ASP A 44 -7.54 2.03 16.59
N ILE A 45 -6.77 1.96 15.50
CA ILE A 45 -7.27 2.27 14.16
C ILE A 45 -8.22 1.15 13.77
N SER A 46 -9.51 1.42 13.87
CA SER A 46 -10.54 0.45 13.48
C SER A 46 -10.54 0.27 11.95
N LYS A 47 -10.65 -0.98 11.49
CA LYS A 47 -10.75 -1.30 10.07
C LYS A 47 -12.06 -0.76 9.48
N ASN A 48 -11.96 0.12 8.47
CA ASN A 48 -13.09 0.69 7.74
C ASN A 48 -13.02 0.31 6.25
N THR A 49 -13.89 -0.56 5.80
CA THR A 49 -13.93 -1.02 4.40
C THR A 49 -14.30 0.05 3.38
N ASN A 50 -14.87 1.17 3.81
CA ASN A 50 -15.21 2.33 2.98
C ASN A 50 -14.14 3.44 3.05
N ALA A 51 -13.05 3.23 3.80
CA ALA A 51 -12.07 4.28 4.07
C ALA A 51 -11.53 4.98 2.83
N PHE A 52 -11.38 4.28 1.71
CA PHE A 52 -10.92 4.88 0.47
C PHE A 52 -11.90 5.90 -0.10
N GLU A 53 -13.18 5.61 -0.06
CA GLU A 53 -14.27 6.48 -0.53
C GLU A 53 -14.52 7.63 0.43
N ASP A 54 -14.59 7.34 1.72
CA ASP A 54 -14.84 8.34 2.78
C ASP A 54 -13.72 9.38 2.80
N ASN A 55 -12.47 8.93 2.78
CA ASN A 55 -11.31 9.84 2.74
C ASN A 55 -11.18 10.59 1.41
N LEU A 56 -11.71 10.06 0.28
CA LEU A 56 -11.78 10.80 -0.97
C LEU A 56 -12.72 12.01 -0.86
N ILE A 57 -13.87 11.84 -0.19
CA ILE A 57 -14.83 12.91 0.06
C ILE A 57 -14.19 13.97 0.96
N GLU A 58 -13.61 13.55 2.09
CA GLU A 58 -12.92 14.46 3.03
C GLU A 58 -11.75 15.20 2.36
N PHE A 59 -10.96 14.50 1.55
CA PHE A 59 -9.86 15.09 0.80
C PHE A 59 -10.35 16.18 -0.17
N ASN A 60 -11.44 15.93 -0.91
CA ASN A 60 -12.00 16.93 -1.82
C ASN A 60 -12.54 18.16 -1.06
N ASN A 61 -13.18 17.94 0.08
CA ASN A 61 -13.64 19.03 0.95
C ASN A 61 -12.45 19.84 1.50
N CYS A 62 -11.38 19.17 1.94
CA CYS A 62 -10.16 19.83 2.38
C CYS A 62 -9.55 20.67 1.26
N LYS A 63 -9.49 20.16 0.03
CA LYS A 63 -8.98 20.92 -1.13
C LYS A 63 -9.75 22.19 -1.41
N ILE A 64 -11.08 22.15 -1.29
CA ILE A 64 -11.95 23.31 -1.50
C ILE A 64 -11.66 24.36 -0.42
N ASN A 65 -11.65 23.95 0.86
CA ASN A 65 -11.46 24.83 2.01
C ASN A 65 -10.06 25.44 2.06
N GLU A 66 -9.04 24.70 1.65
CA GLU A 66 -7.64 25.12 1.66
C GLU A 66 -7.19 25.75 0.34
N HIS A 67 -8.10 26.07 -0.58
CA HIS A 67 -7.84 26.70 -1.89
C HIS A 67 -6.72 26.00 -2.69
N GLY A 68 -6.60 24.68 -2.60
CA GLY A 68 -5.63 23.90 -3.34
C GLY A 68 -4.16 24.11 -2.95
N LYS A 69 -3.86 24.70 -1.79
CA LYS A 69 -2.50 25.09 -1.37
C LYS A 69 -1.60 23.92 -0.91
N GLY A 70 -1.87 22.69 -1.29
CA GLY A 70 -1.03 21.54 -0.97
C GLY A 70 -1.06 21.09 0.50
N LYS A 71 -2.00 21.60 1.27
CA LYS A 71 -2.47 21.00 2.52
C LYS A 71 -3.26 19.74 2.15
N CYS A 72 -3.76 18.97 2.99
CA CYS A 72 -4.49 17.73 2.64
C CYS A 72 -3.59 16.61 2.08
N LYS A 73 -2.34 16.57 2.49
CA LYS A 73 -1.39 15.57 1.98
C LYS A 73 -1.47 14.21 2.69
N GLU A 74 -2.21 14.14 3.77
CA GLU A 74 -2.24 13.00 4.70
C GLU A 74 -3.34 11.98 4.39
N TYR A 75 -4.31 12.35 3.55
CA TYR A 75 -5.52 11.54 3.32
C TYR A 75 -5.26 10.17 2.68
N LEU A 76 -4.21 9.99 1.86
CA LEU A 76 -3.89 8.68 1.33
C LEU A 76 -3.40 7.74 2.43
N SER A 77 -2.51 8.21 3.30
CA SER A 77 -2.02 7.45 4.44
C SER A 77 -3.15 7.13 5.42
N LYS A 78 -4.01 8.12 5.72
CA LYS A 78 -5.20 7.92 6.54
C LYS A 78 -6.08 6.83 5.96
N ALA A 79 -6.44 6.91 4.68
CA ALA A 79 -7.29 5.93 4.00
C ALA A 79 -6.70 4.51 4.04
N VAL A 80 -5.38 4.37 3.81
CA VAL A 80 -4.69 3.07 3.87
C VAL A 80 -4.70 2.52 5.30
N CYS A 81 -4.35 3.36 6.28
CA CYS A 81 -4.35 2.94 7.69
C CYS A 81 -5.73 2.47 8.15
N GLU A 82 -6.77 3.25 7.87
CA GLU A 82 -8.15 2.92 8.26
C GLU A 82 -8.69 1.71 7.50
N TYR A 83 -8.40 1.57 6.20
CA TYR A 83 -8.89 0.43 5.42
C TYR A 83 -8.31 -0.89 5.91
N TYR A 84 -7.01 -0.91 6.24
CA TYR A 84 -6.30 -2.13 6.65
C TYR A 84 -6.21 -2.32 8.18
N GLY A 85 -6.57 -1.31 8.97
CA GLY A 85 -6.43 -1.33 10.43
C GLY A 85 -4.95 -1.37 10.84
N ILE A 86 -4.11 -0.53 10.23
CA ILE A 86 -2.67 -0.46 10.48
C ILE A 86 -2.26 0.98 10.86
N ASP A 87 -1.11 1.12 11.50
CA ASP A 87 -0.53 2.40 11.91
C ASP A 87 0.81 2.73 11.24
N ASP A 88 1.27 1.87 10.32
CA ASP A 88 2.57 2.02 9.64
C ASP A 88 2.76 3.40 8.97
N LEU A 89 1.68 4.02 8.49
CA LEU A 89 1.72 5.32 7.84
C LEU A 89 1.28 6.46 8.74
N THR A 90 1.57 6.34 10.04
CA THR A 90 1.41 7.43 11.03
C THR A 90 2.76 8.03 11.43
N ASP A 91 2.72 9.26 11.92
CA ASP A 91 3.84 9.99 12.49
C ASP A 91 3.33 10.72 13.76
N GLY A 92 3.47 10.05 14.89
CA GLY A 92 2.86 10.47 16.16
C GLY A 92 1.33 10.45 16.06
N GLN A 93 0.71 11.63 16.23
CA GLN A 93 -0.75 11.77 16.14
C GLN A 93 -1.26 12.06 14.72
N ASN A 94 -0.37 12.21 13.74
CA ASN A 94 -0.72 12.58 12.37
C ASN A 94 -0.46 11.42 11.42
N TYR A 95 -1.06 11.49 10.22
CA TYR A 95 -0.75 10.58 9.13
C TYR A 95 0.43 11.13 8.30
N VAL A 96 1.23 10.22 7.74
CA VAL A 96 2.36 10.57 6.88
C VAL A 96 1.85 11.28 5.61
N LYS A 97 2.50 12.39 5.24
CA LYS A 97 2.20 13.10 3.99
C LYS A 97 2.56 12.22 2.79
N TYR A 98 1.73 12.24 1.73
CA TYR A 98 1.92 11.34 0.58
C TYR A 98 3.32 11.44 -0.04
N ASP A 99 3.92 12.61 -0.05
CA ASP A 99 5.27 12.86 -0.58
C ASP A 99 6.39 12.33 0.34
N LYS A 100 6.06 11.89 1.56
CA LYS A 100 6.94 11.24 2.52
C LYS A 100 6.73 9.73 2.65
N ILE A 101 5.68 9.19 2.02
CA ILE A 101 5.42 7.74 2.06
C ILE A 101 6.60 6.92 1.53
N PRO A 102 7.24 7.23 0.38
CA PRO A 102 8.36 6.43 -0.11
C PRO A 102 9.54 6.34 0.88
N GLU A 103 9.85 7.45 1.55
CA GLU A 103 10.89 7.50 2.58
C GLU A 103 10.49 6.63 3.78
N LYS A 104 9.27 6.81 4.28
CA LYS A 104 8.73 6.04 5.40
C LYS A 104 8.73 4.54 5.14
N LEU A 105 8.32 4.08 3.94
CA LEU A 105 8.31 2.65 3.59
C LEU A 105 9.72 2.04 3.56
N LYS A 106 10.73 2.80 3.13
CA LYS A 106 12.14 2.36 3.11
C LYS A 106 12.69 2.17 4.52
N GLU A 107 12.21 2.97 5.48
CA GLU A 107 12.62 2.89 6.89
C GLU A 107 11.92 1.74 7.64
N LEU A 108 10.70 1.38 7.21
CA LEU A 108 9.90 0.36 7.87
C LEU A 108 10.32 -1.05 7.46
N GLY A 109 10.90 -1.82 8.38
CA GLY A 109 11.23 -3.23 8.15
C GLY A 109 10.03 -4.14 7.85
N SER A 110 8.81 -3.68 8.17
CA SER A 110 7.53 -4.38 7.90
C SER A 110 7.05 -4.25 6.45
N TRP A 111 7.68 -3.43 5.62
CA TRP A 111 7.36 -3.28 4.20
C TRP A 111 8.49 -3.81 3.33
N LYS A 112 8.15 -4.29 2.14
CA LYS A 112 9.11 -4.74 1.13
C LYS A 112 8.84 -4.09 -0.22
N ASN A 113 9.91 -3.81 -0.95
CA ASN A 113 9.84 -3.48 -2.36
C ASN A 113 9.71 -4.79 -3.17
N ILE A 114 8.62 -4.94 -3.94
CA ILE A 114 8.42 -6.06 -4.86
C ILE A 114 9.29 -5.86 -6.12
N GLY A 115 9.52 -4.61 -6.50
CA GLY A 115 10.29 -4.25 -7.69
C GLY A 115 9.56 -3.22 -8.56
N ASN A 116 10.09 -3.03 -9.78
CA ASN A 116 9.51 -2.14 -10.76
C ASN A 116 8.21 -2.72 -11.34
N PHE A 117 7.32 -1.84 -11.80
CA PHE A 117 6.06 -2.23 -12.41
C PHE A 117 6.28 -3.04 -13.70
N ASN A 118 5.96 -4.32 -13.65
CA ASN A 118 5.90 -5.26 -14.76
C ASN A 118 4.87 -6.36 -14.46
N ASP A 119 4.60 -7.24 -15.40
CA ASP A 119 3.56 -8.27 -15.25
C ASP A 119 3.83 -9.26 -14.12
N GLU A 120 5.09 -9.63 -13.87
CA GLU A 120 5.49 -10.57 -12.82
C GLU A 120 5.31 -9.94 -11.43
N ASN A 121 5.90 -8.77 -11.22
CA ASN A 121 5.79 -8.04 -9.97
C ASN A 121 4.33 -7.62 -9.68
N LEU A 122 3.55 -7.31 -10.72
CA LEU A 122 2.14 -7.02 -10.56
C LEU A 122 1.35 -8.25 -10.10
N LYS A 123 1.65 -9.45 -10.61
CA LYS A 123 1.02 -10.70 -10.14
C LYS A 123 1.32 -10.94 -8.66
N GLU A 124 2.57 -10.75 -8.23
CA GLU A 124 2.94 -10.87 -6.82
C GLU A 124 2.19 -9.84 -5.97
N ALA A 125 2.15 -8.58 -6.41
CA ALA A 125 1.43 -7.51 -5.73
C ALA A 125 -0.07 -7.82 -5.57
N LEU A 126 -0.72 -8.30 -6.63
CA LEU A 126 -2.14 -8.67 -6.59
C LEU A 126 -2.39 -9.90 -5.69
N ASN A 127 -1.45 -10.84 -5.63
CA ASN A 127 -1.52 -11.94 -4.67
C ASN A 127 -1.44 -11.44 -3.23
N CYS A 128 -0.48 -10.56 -2.90
CA CYS A 128 -0.38 -9.95 -1.58
C CYS A 128 -1.65 -9.16 -1.23
N LEU A 129 -2.19 -8.40 -2.18
CA LEU A 129 -3.38 -7.59 -2.00
C LEU A 129 -4.65 -8.39 -1.76
N ASN A 130 -4.95 -9.36 -2.63
CA ASN A 130 -6.25 -10.02 -2.70
C ASN A 130 -6.32 -11.30 -1.87
N ASN A 131 -5.22 -12.04 -1.78
CA ASN A 131 -5.20 -13.33 -1.07
C ASN A 131 -4.66 -13.21 0.36
N LEU A 132 -3.71 -12.30 0.60
CA LEU A 132 -3.14 -12.09 1.92
C LEU A 132 -3.73 -10.88 2.66
N GLY A 133 -4.48 -10.03 1.96
CA GLY A 133 -5.10 -8.84 2.54
C GLY A 133 -4.09 -7.74 2.90
N ASN A 134 -2.90 -7.76 2.31
CA ASN A 134 -1.84 -6.78 2.58
C ASN A 134 -2.00 -5.53 1.70
N PRO A 135 -1.78 -4.33 2.24
CA PRO A 135 -1.77 -3.11 1.43
C PRO A 135 -0.67 -3.13 0.38
N VAL A 136 -1.00 -2.63 -0.82
CA VAL A 136 -0.04 -2.40 -1.90
C VAL A 136 -0.06 -0.95 -2.30
N LEU A 137 1.12 -0.32 -2.27
CA LEU A 137 1.34 1.05 -2.71
C LEU A 137 2.24 1.07 -3.94
N ILE A 138 1.95 1.98 -4.87
CA ILE A 138 2.76 2.19 -6.08
C ILE A 138 3.07 3.67 -6.19
N PHE A 139 4.33 3.99 -6.49
CA PHE A 139 4.77 5.37 -6.69
C PHE A 139 5.92 5.46 -7.72
N ASN A 140 6.10 6.67 -8.27
CA ASN A 140 7.23 7.01 -9.12
C ASN A 140 8.43 7.44 -8.26
N GLU A 141 9.62 6.92 -8.57
CA GLU A 141 10.84 7.23 -7.80
C GLU A 141 11.69 8.36 -8.42
N ASP A 142 11.58 8.60 -9.73
CA ASP A 142 12.50 9.45 -10.47
C ASP A 142 11.96 10.85 -10.81
N ASP A 143 10.72 11.15 -10.49
CA ASP A 143 10.13 12.42 -10.80
C ASP A 143 10.41 13.46 -9.70
N SER A 144 10.64 14.71 -10.10
CA SER A 144 10.66 15.85 -9.17
C SER A 144 9.35 16.02 -8.37
N TYR A 145 8.34 15.27 -8.72
CA TYR A 145 7.04 15.22 -8.11
C TYR A 145 6.66 13.78 -7.77
N VAL A 146 6.75 13.44 -6.51
CA VAL A 146 6.30 12.12 -5.99
C VAL A 146 4.77 12.05 -6.06
N HIS A 147 4.25 10.97 -6.65
CA HIS A 147 2.85 10.61 -6.58
C HIS A 147 2.72 9.16 -6.12
N VAL A 148 1.86 8.94 -5.14
CA VAL A 148 1.61 7.63 -4.55
C VAL A 148 0.15 7.26 -4.75
N VAL A 149 -0.10 6.01 -5.08
CA VAL A 149 -1.44 5.41 -5.15
C VAL A 149 -1.51 4.16 -4.30
N ALA A 150 -2.69 3.85 -3.77
CA ALA A 150 -2.98 2.56 -3.16
C ALA A 150 -3.76 1.69 -4.14
N LEU A 151 -3.40 0.40 -4.28
CA LEU A 151 -4.21 -0.53 -5.06
C LEU A 151 -5.50 -0.87 -4.31
N LYS A 152 -6.59 -1.01 -5.06
CA LYS A 152 -7.90 -1.35 -4.51
C LYS A 152 -8.11 -2.87 -4.53
N PRO A 153 -8.36 -3.52 -3.36
CA PRO A 153 -8.52 -4.96 -3.29
C PRO A 153 -9.74 -5.44 -4.07
N ASN A 154 -9.64 -6.65 -4.64
CA ASN A 154 -10.74 -7.37 -5.31
C ASN A 154 -11.48 -6.56 -6.39
N ASP A 155 -10.85 -5.52 -6.91
CA ASP A 155 -11.41 -4.72 -7.98
C ASP A 155 -10.91 -5.21 -9.35
N LYS A 156 -11.58 -4.75 -10.40
CA LYS A 156 -11.31 -5.18 -11.77
C LYS A 156 -9.97 -4.67 -12.30
N LEU A 157 -9.44 -5.39 -13.27
CA LEU A 157 -8.36 -4.92 -14.13
C LEU A 157 -8.92 -4.12 -15.30
N PHE A 158 -8.21 -3.06 -15.68
CA PHE A 158 -8.54 -2.23 -16.85
C PHE A 158 -7.53 -2.45 -17.96
N LYS A 159 -7.98 -2.41 -19.23
CA LYS A 159 -7.04 -2.33 -20.35
C LYS A 159 -6.58 -0.88 -20.54
N SER A 160 -5.27 -0.69 -20.58
CA SER A 160 -4.64 0.61 -20.79
C SER A 160 -4.11 0.72 -22.22
N GLY A 161 -4.89 1.34 -23.12
CA GLY A 161 -4.40 1.65 -24.48
C GLY A 161 -3.18 2.56 -24.46
N LYS A 162 -3.10 3.48 -23.49
CA LYS A 162 -1.99 4.41 -23.29
C LYS A 162 -0.65 3.71 -22.94
N TRP A 163 -0.71 2.52 -22.31
CA TRP A 163 0.46 1.75 -21.92
C TRP A 163 0.64 0.48 -22.77
N GLY A 164 0.19 0.48 -24.04
CA GLY A 164 0.37 -0.65 -24.95
C GLY A 164 -0.63 -1.79 -24.73
N ASN A 165 -1.85 -1.47 -24.33
CA ASN A 165 -2.94 -2.43 -24.11
C ASN A 165 -2.69 -3.46 -23.00
N ILE A 166 -1.79 -3.19 -22.08
CA ILE A 166 -1.58 -4.03 -20.89
C ILE A 166 -2.76 -3.91 -19.92
N SER A 167 -2.97 -4.96 -19.14
CA SER A 167 -3.93 -4.94 -18.04
C SER A 167 -3.32 -4.21 -16.84
N VAL A 168 -4.06 -3.26 -16.27
CA VAL A 168 -3.63 -2.44 -15.15
C VAL A 168 -4.63 -2.54 -13.98
N PRO A 169 -4.16 -2.55 -12.73
CA PRO A 169 -5.03 -2.67 -11.57
C PRO A 169 -5.80 -1.39 -11.30
N SER A 170 -6.91 -1.54 -10.58
CA SER A 170 -7.64 -0.44 -9.97
C SER A 170 -6.85 0.17 -8.82
N CYS A 171 -6.94 1.47 -8.67
CA CYS A 171 -6.28 2.17 -7.57
C CYS A 171 -7.09 3.36 -7.03
N VAL A 172 -6.64 3.84 -5.90
CA VAL A 172 -7.06 5.09 -5.28
C VAL A 172 -5.95 6.12 -5.46
N SER A 173 -6.32 7.31 -5.89
CA SER A 173 -5.38 8.38 -6.21
C SER A 173 -5.93 9.74 -5.78
N TYR A 174 -5.22 10.39 -4.85
CA TYR A 174 -5.57 11.71 -4.32
C TYR A 174 -4.59 12.74 -4.85
N PHE A 175 -5.09 13.66 -5.70
CA PHE A 175 -4.28 14.67 -6.35
C PHE A 175 -4.43 16.04 -5.68
N PRO A 176 -3.46 16.51 -4.90
CA PRO A 176 -3.57 17.82 -4.24
C PRO A 176 -3.68 19.00 -5.21
N ARG A 177 -3.10 18.87 -6.41
CA ARG A 177 -3.04 19.95 -7.41
C ARG A 177 -3.93 19.76 -8.62
N ARG A 178 -4.48 18.55 -8.84
CA ARG A 178 -5.39 18.26 -9.97
C ARG A 178 -6.83 18.19 -9.49
N LYS A 179 -7.78 18.44 -10.41
CA LYS A 179 -9.20 18.38 -10.10
C LYS A 179 -9.68 16.95 -9.81
N ASP A 180 -9.14 15.97 -10.50
CA ASP A 180 -9.73 14.64 -10.64
C ASP A 180 -9.04 13.58 -9.77
N SER A 181 -9.19 13.68 -8.45
CA SER A 181 -8.92 12.56 -7.55
C SER A 181 -9.97 11.48 -7.71
N PHE A 182 -9.61 10.20 -7.48
CA PHE A 182 -10.52 9.10 -7.73
C PHE A 182 -10.25 7.87 -6.86
N SER A 183 -11.28 7.04 -6.71
CA SER A 183 -11.20 5.65 -6.25
C SER A 183 -11.77 4.75 -7.35
N GLY A 184 -11.10 3.63 -7.65
CA GLY A 184 -11.61 2.62 -8.57
C GLY A 184 -11.34 2.86 -10.06
N LYS A 185 -10.38 3.70 -10.44
CA LYS A 185 -9.88 3.79 -11.82
C LYS A 185 -8.55 3.07 -11.98
N GLY A 186 -8.22 2.68 -13.22
CA GLY A 186 -6.94 2.06 -13.52
C GLY A 186 -5.75 2.97 -13.20
N ILE A 187 -4.64 2.38 -12.75
CA ILE A 187 -3.41 3.11 -12.36
C ILE A 187 -2.87 4.02 -13.48
N ASN A 188 -3.17 3.72 -14.74
CA ASN A 188 -2.81 4.53 -15.91
C ASN A 188 -3.47 5.92 -15.95
N TYR A 189 -4.49 6.18 -15.11
CA TYR A 189 -5.05 7.51 -14.89
C TYR A 189 -4.22 8.32 -13.88
N ALA A 190 -3.51 7.64 -12.97
CA ALA A 190 -2.64 8.30 -12.01
C ALA A 190 -1.28 8.67 -12.60
N PHE A 191 -0.69 7.80 -13.42
CA PHE A 191 0.64 7.99 -13.98
C PHE A 191 0.63 8.11 -15.50
N LYS A 192 1.61 8.86 -16.04
CA LYS A 192 1.78 9.03 -17.49
C LYS A 192 2.34 7.78 -18.16
N SER A 193 3.19 7.04 -17.46
CA SER A 193 3.94 5.88 -17.94
C SER A 193 4.02 4.83 -16.86
N ALA A 194 4.18 3.55 -17.25
CA ALA A 194 4.53 2.45 -16.34
C ALA A 194 6.02 2.44 -15.95
N LYS A 195 6.85 3.23 -16.62
CA LYS A 195 8.29 3.29 -16.33
C LYS A 195 8.52 3.93 -14.96
N ASN A 196 9.53 3.41 -14.25
CA ASN A 196 10.02 3.94 -12.97
C ASN A 196 8.94 3.95 -11.86
N LEU A 197 7.94 3.07 -11.98
CA LEU A 197 6.99 2.84 -10.91
C LEU A 197 7.49 1.71 -10.02
N SER A 198 7.59 1.98 -8.74
CA SER A 198 8.02 1.02 -7.71
C SER A 198 6.80 0.48 -6.97
N ILE A 199 6.76 -0.83 -6.76
CA ILE A 199 5.65 -1.54 -6.09
C ILE A 199 6.09 -1.96 -4.69
N TRP A 200 5.33 -1.59 -3.69
CA TRP A 200 5.59 -1.88 -2.29
C TRP A 200 4.40 -2.55 -1.63
N THR A 201 4.66 -3.51 -0.75
CA THR A 201 3.63 -4.17 0.06
C THR A 201 4.11 -4.38 1.49
N LYS A 202 3.15 -4.43 2.43
CA LYS A 202 3.40 -4.90 3.79
C LYS A 202 3.74 -6.40 3.75
N LYS A 203 4.68 -6.84 4.59
CA LYS A 203 5.10 -8.26 4.74
C LYS A 203 4.07 -9.06 5.51
#